data_08445cca94ee5792dd02eb44cc70ca28
#
_entry.id   08445cca94ee5792dd02eb44cc70ca28
#
_cell.length_a   1.000
_cell.length_b   1.000
_cell.length_c   1.000
_cell.angle_alpha   90.00
_cell.angle_beta   90.00
_cell.angle_gamma   90.00
#
_symmetry.space_group_name_H-M   'P 1'
#
loop_
_entity.id
_entity.type
_entity.pdbx_description
1 polymer ?
#
loop_
_entity_poly.entity_id
_entity_poly.type
_entity_poly.pdbx_seq_one_letter_code
_entity_poly.pdbx_strand_id
1 'polypeptide(L)'
;NIKLVKLTPEYRPQLEEMMGEWLSREQDFSPYAIRKNDYHDFEHYLAHLECTGEEPGLVPDSVFFCLDLDRNIFVGAVNIRHYLNDYLLQYGGHIGDGIRPSQRRKGYATAMIRLALEECRKLGIERVLMTCDKDNIGSAKSIMNNGGVLENEILNADGVLEQRYWIDLAQIPKLTTVYLVRHCQSEFSHRDDRTRPLTTQGMADAAEVARVLRDVPIDAFYCSPCRRSLDTIALAAQEHGLPIRTDERLRERQSGDGGNAGFKDAGNTPLRQRWQDFSWCEPGGETLGQTQKRNVEAL
;
A
#
# COMPACT_ATOMS: atom_id res chain seq x y z
N ASN A 1 3.81 -5.39 3.22
CA ASN A 1 3.62 -3.94 3.40
C ASN A 1 4.77 -3.19 2.72
N ILE A 2 4.49 -2.42 1.64
CA ILE A 2 5.52 -1.72 0.86
C ILE A 2 5.19 -0.23 0.71
N LYS A 3 6.23 0.58 0.50
CA LYS A 3 6.13 2.02 0.23
C LYS A 3 7.15 2.43 -0.84
N LEU A 4 6.80 3.39 -1.69
CA LEU A 4 7.77 4.09 -2.52
C LEU A 4 8.43 5.21 -1.70
N VAL A 5 9.75 5.22 -1.70
CA VAL A 5 10.56 6.23 -1.00
C VAL A 5 11.58 6.84 -1.96
N LYS A 6 11.91 8.11 -1.74
CA LYS A 6 13.08 8.73 -2.37
C LYS A 6 14.34 8.21 -1.69
N LEU A 7 15.42 8.10 -2.45
CA LEU A 7 16.71 7.76 -1.88
C LEU A 7 17.21 8.91 -1.00
N THR A 8 17.63 8.58 0.20
CA THR A 8 18.28 9.49 1.14
C THR A 8 19.52 8.81 1.73
N PRO A 9 20.44 9.54 2.38
CA PRO A 9 21.63 8.93 2.99
C PRO A 9 21.33 7.78 3.95
N GLU A 10 20.19 7.82 4.64
CA GLU A 10 19.77 6.78 5.58
C GLU A 10 19.48 5.43 4.91
N TYR A 11 19.14 5.46 3.62
CA TYR A 11 18.84 4.25 2.84
C TYR A 11 20.05 3.68 2.08
N ARG A 12 21.24 4.23 2.30
CA ARG A 12 22.46 3.74 1.65
C ARG A 12 22.70 2.24 1.86
N PRO A 13 22.55 1.67 3.07
CA PRO A 13 22.73 0.22 3.27
C PRO A 13 21.75 -0.64 2.45
N GLN A 14 20.49 -0.22 2.34
CA GLN A 14 19.48 -0.93 1.57
C GLN A 14 19.76 -0.85 0.06
N LEU A 15 20.27 0.30 -0.42
CA LEU A 15 20.72 0.45 -1.79
C LEU A 15 21.89 -0.49 -2.10
N GLU A 16 22.94 -0.47 -1.29
CA GLU A 16 24.15 -1.29 -1.49
C GLU A 16 23.80 -2.79 -1.50
N GLU A 17 22.93 -3.24 -0.60
CA GLU A 17 22.45 -4.63 -0.56
C GLU A 17 21.70 -5.01 -1.84
N MET A 18 20.74 -4.17 -2.28
CA MET A 18 19.94 -4.42 -3.46
C MET A 18 20.80 -4.43 -4.73
N MET A 19 21.62 -3.39 -4.92
CA MET A 19 22.47 -3.25 -6.10
C MET A 19 23.54 -4.33 -6.18
N GLY A 20 24.16 -4.70 -5.04
CA GLY A 20 25.12 -5.78 -4.97
C GLY A 20 24.53 -7.13 -5.37
N GLU A 21 23.32 -7.46 -4.91
CA GLU A 21 22.60 -8.65 -5.38
C GLU A 21 22.29 -8.56 -6.88
N TRP A 22 21.79 -7.43 -7.35
CA TRP A 22 21.34 -7.29 -8.74
C TRP A 22 22.51 -7.46 -9.71
N LEU A 23 23.58 -6.67 -9.51
CA LEU A 23 24.76 -6.71 -10.38
C LEU A 23 25.52 -8.05 -10.34
N SER A 24 25.40 -8.81 -9.23
CA SER A 24 25.97 -10.17 -9.17
C SER A 24 25.27 -11.19 -10.08
N ARG A 25 24.06 -10.87 -10.56
CA ARG A 25 23.22 -11.77 -11.36
C ARG A 25 22.93 -11.26 -12.76
N GLU A 26 22.74 -9.94 -12.91
CA GLU A 26 22.31 -9.27 -14.12
C GLU A 26 23.06 -7.95 -14.27
N GLN A 27 23.67 -7.72 -15.42
CA GLN A 27 24.35 -6.43 -15.69
C GLN A 27 23.42 -5.43 -16.38
N ASP A 28 22.45 -5.93 -17.15
CA ASP A 28 21.46 -5.12 -17.81
C ASP A 28 20.07 -5.39 -17.24
N PHE A 29 19.52 -4.40 -16.53
CA PHE A 29 18.23 -4.49 -15.85
C PHE A 29 17.51 -3.14 -15.79
N SER A 30 16.20 -3.19 -15.62
CA SER A 30 15.36 -2.02 -15.45
C SER A 30 15.15 -1.69 -13.96
N PRO A 31 14.96 -0.38 -13.62
CA PRO A 31 15.00 0.77 -14.52
C PRO A 31 16.45 1.24 -14.79
N TYR A 32 16.71 1.74 -15.99
CA TYR A 32 18.03 2.27 -16.36
C TYR A 32 18.55 3.33 -15.38
N ALA A 33 17.68 4.16 -14.85
CA ALA A 33 18.02 5.26 -13.96
C ALA A 33 18.88 4.82 -12.75
N ILE A 34 18.64 3.62 -12.19
CA ILE A 34 19.39 3.16 -11.00
C ILE A 34 20.73 2.49 -11.33
N ARG A 35 21.02 2.21 -12.63
CA ARG A 35 22.28 1.58 -13.05
C ARG A 35 23.17 2.48 -13.91
N LYS A 36 22.70 3.70 -14.26
CA LYS A 36 23.43 4.61 -15.14
C LYS A 36 24.70 5.20 -14.50
N ASN A 37 24.76 5.28 -13.17
CA ASN A 37 25.87 5.81 -12.39
C ASN A 37 26.38 4.77 -11.37
N ASP A 38 27.65 4.93 -10.96
CA ASP A 38 28.23 4.07 -9.94
C ASP A 38 27.66 4.38 -8.55
N TYR A 39 26.92 3.46 -7.97
CA TYR A 39 26.28 3.63 -6.66
C TYR A 39 27.30 3.60 -5.48
N HIS A 40 28.56 3.18 -5.72
CA HIS A 40 29.61 3.25 -4.70
C HIS A 40 30.06 4.68 -4.43
N ASP A 41 30.04 5.55 -5.44
CA ASP A 41 30.14 7.00 -5.26
C ASP A 41 28.75 7.56 -4.92
N PHE A 42 28.36 7.35 -3.68
CA PHE A 42 26.97 7.61 -3.24
C PHE A 42 26.54 9.05 -3.39
N GLU A 43 27.40 10.01 -3.12
CA GLU A 43 27.11 11.44 -3.23
C GLU A 43 26.82 11.82 -4.70
N HIS A 44 27.68 11.39 -5.61
CA HIS A 44 27.50 11.58 -7.03
C HIS A 44 26.25 10.85 -7.54
N TYR A 45 26.06 9.61 -7.11
CA TYR A 45 24.91 8.80 -7.46
C TYR A 45 23.58 9.47 -7.06
N LEU A 46 23.50 9.94 -5.82
CA LEU A 46 22.30 10.61 -5.30
C LEU A 46 22.00 11.91 -6.05
N ALA A 47 23.03 12.71 -6.35
CA ALA A 47 22.88 13.98 -7.06
C ALA A 47 22.45 13.81 -8.53
N HIS A 48 22.76 12.67 -9.16
CA HIS A 48 22.51 12.43 -10.59
C HIS A 48 21.53 11.25 -10.80
N LEU A 49 20.80 10.83 -9.78
CA LEU A 49 19.85 9.72 -9.86
C LEU A 49 18.67 10.07 -10.78
N GLU A 50 18.13 11.28 -10.63
CA GLU A 50 17.02 11.80 -11.42
C GLU A 50 17.52 12.72 -12.54
N CYS A 51 16.78 12.75 -13.64
CA CYS A 51 17.05 13.64 -14.75
C CYS A 51 16.23 14.94 -14.59
N THR A 52 16.85 16.09 -14.80
CA THR A 52 16.16 17.39 -14.81
C THR A 52 15.55 17.75 -16.16
N GLY A 53 15.92 17.01 -17.24
CA GLY A 53 15.51 17.28 -18.61
C GLY A 53 16.40 18.29 -19.34
N GLU A 54 17.53 18.69 -18.76
CA GLU A 54 18.49 19.59 -19.41
C GLU A 54 19.37 18.86 -20.44
N GLU A 55 19.48 17.54 -20.33
CA GLU A 55 20.24 16.72 -21.26
C GLU A 55 19.44 16.44 -22.55
N PRO A 56 20.05 16.61 -23.74
CA PRO A 56 19.38 16.38 -25.01
C PRO A 56 18.82 14.95 -25.11
N GLY A 57 17.54 14.84 -25.47
CA GLY A 57 16.85 13.55 -25.63
C GLY A 57 16.33 12.92 -24.35
N LEU A 58 16.69 13.44 -23.18
CA LEU A 58 16.12 13.00 -21.90
C LEU A 58 14.95 13.91 -21.49
N VAL A 59 14.08 13.35 -20.66
CA VAL A 59 12.96 14.08 -20.07
C VAL A 59 13.11 14.07 -18.55
N PRO A 60 12.54 15.04 -17.83
CA PRO A 60 12.50 15.00 -16.37
C PRO A 60 11.89 13.70 -15.87
N ASP A 61 12.49 13.14 -14.85
CA ASP A 61 12.01 11.92 -14.25
C ASP A 61 12.03 11.96 -12.71
N SER A 62 11.38 10.98 -12.11
CA SER A 62 11.39 10.75 -10.68
C SER A 62 11.70 9.29 -10.40
N VAL A 63 12.70 9.04 -9.56
CA VAL A 63 13.11 7.68 -9.16
C VAL A 63 12.65 7.41 -7.73
N PHE A 64 12.04 6.25 -7.54
CA PHE A 64 11.63 5.77 -6.23
C PHE A 64 12.15 4.35 -6.01
N PHE A 65 12.49 4.06 -4.77
CA PHE A 65 12.82 2.71 -4.32
C PHE A 65 11.62 2.11 -3.59
N CYS A 66 11.37 0.84 -3.86
CA CYS A 66 10.29 0.09 -3.22
C CYS A 66 10.81 -0.52 -1.92
N LEU A 67 10.46 0.09 -0.78
CA LEU A 67 10.82 -0.36 0.54
C LEU A 67 9.79 -1.36 1.08
N ASP A 68 10.23 -2.55 1.46
CA ASP A 68 9.48 -3.47 2.30
C ASP A 68 9.61 -3.01 3.76
N LEU A 69 8.52 -2.50 4.32
CA LEU A 69 8.52 -1.90 5.66
C LEU A 69 8.72 -2.92 6.78
N ASP A 70 8.29 -4.17 6.56
CA ASP A 70 8.38 -5.21 7.58
C ASP A 70 9.82 -5.74 7.73
N ARG A 71 10.58 -5.72 6.62
CA ARG A 71 11.96 -6.22 6.58
C ARG A 71 13.02 -5.12 6.47
N ASN A 72 12.60 -3.89 6.24
CA ASN A 72 13.45 -2.72 6.02
C ASN A 72 14.50 -2.93 4.90
N ILE A 73 14.09 -3.50 3.77
CA ILE A 73 14.92 -3.75 2.59
C ILE A 73 14.30 -3.14 1.33
N PHE A 74 15.13 -2.75 0.36
CA PHE A 74 14.66 -2.44 -0.97
C PHE A 74 14.38 -3.72 -1.76
N VAL A 75 13.19 -3.84 -2.32
CA VAL A 75 12.76 -5.00 -3.14
C VAL A 75 12.79 -4.70 -4.63
N GLY A 76 12.89 -3.44 -5.01
CA GLY A 76 12.93 -2.99 -6.40
C GLY A 76 12.99 -1.47 -6.50
N ALA A 77 12.91 -0.97 -7.71
CA ALA A 77 12.87 0.46 -7.99
C ALA A 77 11.98 0.75 -9.20
N VAL A 78 11.49 2.00 -9.26
CA VAL A 78 10.69 2.53 -10.36
C VAL A 78 11.19 3.92 -10.75
N ASN A 79 11.26 4.17 -12.06
CA ASN A 79 11.54 5.45 -12.65
C ASN A 79 10.29 5.94 -13.39
N ILE A 80 9.84 7.15 -13.10
CA ILE A 80 8.66 7.77 -13.70
C ILE A 80 9.09 8.98 -14.52
N ARG A 81 8.94 8.92 -15.85
CA ARG A 81 9.16 10.02 -16.76
C ARG A 81 7.94 10.93 -16.76
N HIS A 82 8.16 12.23 -16.60
CA HIS A 82 7.08 13.19 -16.41
C HIS A 82 6.25 13.43 -17.68
N TYR A 83 6.82 13.19 -18.86
CA TYR A 83 6.14 13.19 -20.14
C TYR A 83 6.86 12.27 -21.14
N LEU A 84 6.24 12.01 -22.28
CA LEU A 84 6.81 11.18 -23.34
C LEU A 84 7.34 12.06 -24.47
N ASN A 85 8.63 11.90 -24.83
CA ASN A 85 9.16 12.29 -26.12
C ASN A 85 8.90 11.17 -27.16
N ASP A 86 9.30 11.39 -28.42
CA ASP A 86 9.04 10.45 -29.51
C ASP A 86 9.61 9.04 -29.22
N TYR A 87 10.81 8.96 -28.64
CA TYR A 87 11.42 7.70 -28.26
C TYR A 87 10.63 6.98 -27.16
N LEU A 88 10.31 7.68 -26.09
CA LEU A 88 9.57 7.12 -24.96
C LEU A 88 8.13 6.76 -25.33
N LEU A 89 7.52 7.55 -26.24
CA LEU A 89 6.21 7.22 -26.76
C LEU A 89 6.24 5.91 -27.55
N GLN A 90 7.35 5.59 -28.20
CA GLN A 90 7.48 4.36 -28.99
C GLN A 90 7.97 3.18 -28.17
N TYR A 91 9.04 3.32 -27.38
CA TYR A 91 9.77 2.19 -26.78
C TYR A 91 9.88 2.22 -25.24
N GLY A 92 9.86 3.36 -24.59
CA GLY A 92 10.21 3.47 -23.17
C GLY A 92 9.05 3.62 -22.22
N GLY A 93 7.96 4.25 -22.66
CA GLY A 93 6.81 4.57 -21.81
C GLY A 93 7.10 5.55 -20.67
N HIS A 94 6.11 5.80 -19.82
CA HIS A 94 6.24 6.65 -18.63
C HIS A 94 6.99 5.95 -17.49
N ILE A 95 6.79 4.64 -17.31
CA ILE A 95 7.30 3.90 -16.15
C ILE A 95 8.29 2.83 -16.62
N GLY A 96 9.51 2.90 -16.09
CA GLY A 96 10.47 1.81 -16.08
C GLY A 96 10.57 1.24 -14.68
N ASP A 97 10.41 -0.06 -14.53
CA ASP A 97 10.38 -0.72 -13.23
C ASP A 97 11.18 -2.02 -13.20
N GLY A 98 11.60 -2.42 -12.02
CA GLY A 98 12.27 -3.67 -11.80
C GLY A 98 12.24 -4.14 -10.37
N ILE A 99 12.22 -5.46 -10.21
CA ILE A 99 12.29 -6.13 -8.92
C ILE A 99 13.60 -6.90 -8.81
N ARG A 100 14.34 -6.71 -7.68
CA ARG A 100 15.59 -7.45 -7.45
C ARG A 100 15.36 -8.95 -7.53
N PRO A 101 16.32 -9.74 -8.05
CA PRO A 101 16.10 -11.13 -8.43
C PRO A 101 15.49 -12.01 -7.33
N SER A 102 15.98 -11.93 -6.09
CA SER A 102 15.50 -12.75 -4.97
C SER A 102 14.06 -12.41 -4.51
N GLN A 103 13.52 -11.28 -4.96
CA GLN A 103 12.18 -10.81 -4.57
C GLN A 103 11.13 -10.94 -5.67
N ARG A 104 11.51 -11.45 -6.85
CA ARG A 104 10.60 -11.71 -7.96
C ARG A 104 9.56 -12.78 -7.61
N ARG A 105 8.43 -12.78 -8.31
CA ARG A 105 7.32 -13.75 -8.20
C ARG A 105 6.61 -13.75 -6.83
N LYS A 106 6.70 -12.64 -6.09
CA LYS A 106 6.04 -12.44 -4.79
C LYS A 106 4.96 -11.33 -4.82
N GLY A 107 4.58 -10.86 -6.00
CA GLY A 107 3.58 -9.80 -6.19
C GLY A 107 4.11 -8.37 -6.08
N TYR A 108 5.39 -8.17 -5.76
CA TYR A 108 5.95 -6.83 -5.57
C TYR A 108 5.86 -5.93 -6.80
N ALA A 109 6.08 -6.44 -8.01
CA ALA A 109 5.97 -5.64 -9.23
C ALA A 109 4.57 -5.05 -9.40
N THR A 110 3.53 -5.87 -9.25
CA THR A 110 2.14 -5.41 -9.34
C THR A 110 1.83 -4.34 -8.31
N ALA A 111 2.26 -4.56 -7.06
CA ALA A 111 2.03 -3.60 -5.98
C ALA A 111 2.85 -2.30 -6.16
N MET A 112 4.10 -2.39 -6.62
CA MET A 112 4.97 -1.24 -6.89
C MET A 112 4.42 -0.38 -8.04
N ILE A 113 3.99 -0.99 -9.15
CA ILE A 113 3.33 -0.29 -10.27
C ILE A 113 2.10 0.45 -9.75
N ARG A 114 1.28 -0.18 -8.90
CA ARG A 114 0.09 0.45 -8.33
C ARG A 114 0.43 1.74 -7.57
N LEU A 115 1.48 1.72 -6.77
CA LEU A 115 1.97 2.90 -6.06
C LEU A 115 2.53 3.96 -7.04
N ALA A 116 3.25 3.53 -8.08
CA ALA A 116 3.79 4.44 -9.10
C ALA A 116 2.69 5.16 -9.88
N LEU A 117 1.54 4.53 -10.12
CA LEU A 117 0.39 5.17 -10.75
C LEU A 117 -0.19 6.33 -9.89
N GLU A 118 -0.10 6.24 -8.56
CA GLU A 118 -0.49 7.38 -7.70
C GLU A 118 0.51 8.55 -7.81
N GLU A 119 1.80 8.25 -7.97
CA GLU A 119 2.80 9.30 -8.25
C GLU A 119 2.57 9.93 -9.63
N CYS A 120 2.21 9.15 -10.65
CA CYS A 120 1.82 9.67 -11.95
C CYS A 120 0.63 10.65 -11.87
N ARG A 121 -0.37 10.35 -11.02
CA ARG A 121 -1.50 11.28 -10.78
C ARG A 121 -1.06 12.61 -10.20
N LYS A 122 -0.11 12.59 -9.24
CA LYS A 122 0.44 13.83 -8.65
C LYS A 122 1.19 14.68 -9.66
N LEU A 123 1.77 14.04 -10.68
CA LEU A 123 2.43 14.70 -11.80
C LEU A 123 1.46 15.20 -12.89
N GLY A 124 0.15 14.95 -12.73
CA GLY A 124 -0.88 15.35 -13.71
C GLY A 124 -0.93 14.45 -14.95
N ILE A 125 -0.32 13.27 -14.91
CA ILE A 125 -0.39 12.30 -16.01
C ILE A 125 -1.76 11.60 -15.92
N GLU A 126 -2.54 11.70 -16.98
CA GLU A 126 -3.89 11.10 -17.06
C GLU A 126 -3.86 9.66 -17.62
N ARG A 127 -2.95 9.41 -18.56
CA ARG A 127 -2.79 8.10 -19.21
C ARG A 127 -1.32 7.70 -19.16
N VAL A 128 -1.05 6.52 -18.63
CA VAL A 128 0.31 5.99 -18.45
C VAL A 128 0.57 4.93 -19.51
N LEU A 129 1.64 5.12 -20.29
CA LEU A 129 2.18 4.09 -21.19
C LEU A 129 3.24 3.30 -20.43
N MET A 130 3.15 1.98 -20.48
CA MET A 130 4.20 1.04 -20.07
C MET A 130 4.51 0.09 -21.20
N THR A 131 5.78 -0.28 -21.32
CA THR A 131 6.24 -1.25 -22.33
C THR A 131 6.96 -2.41 -21.66
N CYS A 132 6.93 -3.56 -22.29
CA CYS A 132 7.75 -4.71 -21.90
C CYS A 132 7.99 -5.63 -23.10
N ASP A 133 9.07 -6.38 -23.04
CA ASP A 133 9.32 -7.45 -24.01
C ASP A 133 8.16 -8.44 -23.98
N LYS A 134 7.76 -8.94 -25.14
CA LYS A 134 6.67 -9.90 -25.29
C LYS A 134 6.89 -11.17 -24.46
N ASP A 135 8.14 -11.59 -24.34
CA ASP A 135 8.52 -12.79 -23.59
C ASP A 135 8.56 -12.55 -22.08
N ASN A 136 8.50 -11.27 -21.63
CA ASN A 136 8.44 -10.92 -20.23
C ASN A 136 7.01 -11.02 -19.69
N ILE A 137 6.51 -12.25 -19.60
CA ILE A 137 5.15 -12.56 -19.10
C ILE A 137 4.90 -11.98 -17.70
N GLY A 138 5.97 -11.86 -16.87
CA GLY A 138 5.86 -11.31 -15.52
C GLY A 138 5.50 -9.82 -15.53
N SER A 139 6.17 -9.02 -16.37
CA SER A 139 5.90 -7.61 -16.56
C SER A 139 4.51 -7.40 -17.16
N ALA A 140 4.21 -8.07 -18.28
CA ALA A 140 2.91 -7.98 -18.94
C ALA A 140 1.75 -8.24 -17.96
N LYS A 141 1.82 -9.30 -17.15
CA LYS A 141 0.79 -9.58 -16.12
C LYS A 141 0.72 -8.50 -15.05
N SER A 142 1.85 -7.96 -14.62
CA SER A 142 1.86 -6.90 -13.60
C SER A 142 1.23 -5.61 -14.12
N ILE A 143 1.47 -5.26 -15.39
CA ILE A 143 0.86 -4.12 -16.07
C ILE A 143 -0.65 -4.34 -16.23
N MET A 144 -1.08 -5.50 -16.76
CA MET A 144 -2.51 -5.82 -16.94
C MET A 144 -3.28 -5.85 -15.60
N ASN A 145 -2.68 -6.37 -14.53
CA ASN A 145 -3.28 -6.36 -13.19
C ASN A 145 -3.48 -4.95 -12.62
N ASN A 146 -2.81 -3.96 -13.21
CA ASN A 146 -2.99 -2.53 -12.90
C ASN A 146 -3.86 -1.80 -13.95
N GLY A 147 -4.63 -2.53 -14.74
CA GLY A 147 -5.55 -1.95 -15.72
C GLY A 147 -4.90 -1.62 -17.07
N GLY A 148 -3.72 -2.15 -17.34
CA GLY A 148 -3.05 -2.00 -18.64
C GLY A 148 -3.80 -2.72 -19.76
N VAL A 149 -4.11 -1.98 -20.81
CA VAL A 149 -4.73 -2.48 -22.03
C VAL A 149 -3.69 -2.48 -23.13
N LEU A 150 -3.46 -3.66 -23.76
CA LEU A 150 -2.53 -3.79 -24.87
C LEU A 150 -3.01 -2.95 -26.06
N GLU A 151 -2.17 -2.02 -26.50
CA GLU A 151 -2.40 -1.23 -27.70
C GLU A 151 -1.91 -1.96 -28.95
N ASN A 152 -0.65 -2.33 -28.93
CA ASN A 152 0.00 -3.01 -30.04
C ASN A 152 1.30 -3.69 -29.60
N GLU A 153 1.93 -4.37 -30.57
CA GLU A 153 3.28 -4.92 -30.48
C GLU A 153 4.16 -4.28 -31.55
N ILE A 154 5.36 -3.88 -31.18
CA ILE A 154 6.31 -3.24 -32.09
C ILE A 154 7.66 -3.97 -32.02
N LEU A 155 8.39 -3.98 -33.13
CA LEU A 155 9.74 -4.50 -33.17
C LEU A 155 10.71 -3.37 -32.83
N ASN A 156 11.54 -3.53 -31.79
CA ASN A 156 12.55 -2.55 -31.44
C ASN A 156 13.81 -2.69 -32.33
N ALA A 157 14.78 -1.78 -32.12
CA ALA A 157 16.01 -1.74 -32.92
C ALA A 157 16.86 -3.03 -32.80
N ASP A 158 16.75 -3.75 -31.70
CA ASP A 158 17.46 -5.00 -31.41
C ASP A 158 16.72 -6.25 -31.94
N GLY A 159 15.58 -6.05 -32.61
CA GLY A 159 14.77 -7.14 -33.15
C GLY A 159 13.90 -7.83 -32.08
N VAL A 160 13.74 -7.26 -30.90
CA VAL A 160 12.88 -7.77 -29.84
C VAL A 160 11.47 -7.22 -30.02
N LEU A 161 10.47 -8.08 -29.87
CA LEU A 161 9.07 -7.69 -29.96
C LEU A 161 8.62 -7.14 -28.60
N GLU A 162 8.31 -5.85 -28.56
CA GLU A 162 7.81 -5.15 -27.36
C GLU A 162 6.30 -4.99 -27.40
N GLN A 163 5.66 -5.19 -26.26
CA GLN A 163 4.24 -4.93 -26.03
C GLN A 163 4.06 -3.57 -25.38
N ARG A 164 3.11 -2.77 -25.88
CA ARG A 164 2.77 -1.43 -25.40
C ARG A 164 1.39 -1.46 -24.76
N TYR A 165 1.32 -1.01 -23.51
CA TYR A 165 0.09 -1.00 -22.71
C TYR A 165 -0.24 0.41 -22.23
N TRP A 166 -1.50 0.82 -22.41
CA TRP A 166 -2.00 2.05 -21.84
C TRP A 166 -2.84 1.77 -20.58
N ILE A 167 -2.60 2.57 -19.56
CA ILE A 167 -3.37 2.58 -18.31
C ILE A 167 -4.06 3.94 -18.22
N ASP A 168 -5.38 3.95 -18.24
CA ASP A 168 -6.20 5.14 -18.03
C ASP A 168 -6.43 5.35 -16.53
N LEU A 169 -5.81 6.38 -15.96
CA LEU A 169 -5.87 6.61 -14.52
C LEU A 169 -7.25 7.00 -14.02
N ALA A 170 -8.12 7.54 -14.88
CA ALA A 170 -9.51 7.82 -14.51
C ALA A 170 -10.31 6.55 -14.19
N GLN A 171 -9.94 5.42 -14.79
CA GLN A 171 -10.59 4.12 -14.59
C GLN A 171 -9.98 3.30 -13.44
N ILE A 172 -8.82 3.71 -12.93
CA ILE A 172 -8.17 3.02 -11.82
C ILE A 172 -8.61 3.64 -10.49
N PRO A 173 -9.23 2.90 -9.56
CA PRO A 173 -9.59 3.45 -8.25
C PRO A 173 -8.35 4.02 -7.53
N LYS A 174 -8.49 5.18 -6.90
CA LYS A 174 -7.43 5.73 -6.07
C LYS A 174 -7.11 4.77 -4.92
N LEU A 175 -5.85 4.76 -4.50
CA LEU A 175 -5.48 4.03 -3.29
C LEU A 175 -6.08 4.75 -2.07
N THR A 176 -6.70 3.96 -1.19
CA THR A 176 -7.16 4.43 0.11
C THR A 176 -6.34 3.73 1.18
N THR A 177 -5.69 4.51 2.04
CA THR A 177 -5.03 3.98 3.24
C THR A 177 -6.05 3.92 4.36
N VAL A 178 -6.23 2.76 4.95
CA VAL A 178 -7.14 2.56 6.08
C VAL A 178 -6.32 2.28 7.34
N TYR A 179 -6.46 3.15 8.34
CA TYR A 179 -5.88 2.96 9.66
C TYR A 179 -6.91 2.30 10.57
N LEU A 180 -6.66 1.07 10.99
CA LEU A 180 -7.56 0.33 11.88
C LEU A 180 -7.15 0.57 13.33
N VAL A 181 -7.98 1.30 14.06
CA VAL A 181 -7.76 1.59 15.49
C VAL A 181 -8.77 0.80 16.32
N ARG A 182 -8.28 -0.10 17.18
CA ARG A 182 -9.13 -0.76 18.17
C ARG A 182 -9.50 0.25 19.26
N HIS A 183 -10.73 0.16 19.78
CA HIS A 183 -11.13 0.98 20.93
C HIS A 183 -10.17 0.78 22.12
N CYS A 184 -9.90 1.85 22.85
CA CYS A 184 -9.09 1.83 24.07
C CYS A 184 -9.80 1.09 25.22
N GLN A 185 -9.13 0.95 26.37
CA GLN A 185 -9.66 0.21 27.51
C GLN A 185 -11.01 0.77 27.95
N SER A 186 -12.04 -0.08 27.98
CA SER A 186 -13.40 0.30 28.37
C SER A 186 -13.82 -0.29 29.71
N GLU A 187 -14.83 0.32 30.34
CA GLU A 187 -15.35 -0.05 31.67
C GLU A 187 -16.18 -1.36 31.59
N PHE A 188 -15.58 -2.48 31.91
CA PHE A 188 -16.24 -3.81 31.81
C PHE A 188 -17.36 -4.02 32.80
N SER A 189 -17.42 -3.25 33.90
CA SER A 189 -18.53 -3.28 34.86
C SER A 189 -19.83 -2.72 34.28
N HIS A 190 -19.73 -1.90 33.23
CA HIS A 190 -20.88 -1.34 32.53
C HIS A 190 -21.50 -2.37 31.57
N ARG A 191 -22.75 -2.76 31.87
CA ARG A 191 -23.41 -3.88 31.16
C ARG A 191 -23.88 -3.56 29.76
N ASP A 192 -24.30 -2.31 29.51
CA ASP A 192 -24.74 -1.91 28.16
C ASP A 192 -23.53 -1.68 27.28
N ASP A 193 -23.36 -2.53 26.29
CA ASP A 193 -22.24 -2.51 25.36
C ASP A 193 -22.20 -1.23 24.53
N ARG A 194 -23.35 -0.66 24.19
CA ARG A 194 -23.46 0.52 23.34
C ARG A 194 -23.01 1.80 24.05
N THR A 195 -23.36 1.92 25.31
CA THR A 195 -23.05 3.13 26.13
C THR A 195 -21.84 2.98 27.02
N ARG A 196 -21.15 1.84 26.97
CA ARG A 196 -19.95 1.54 27.77
C ARG A 196 -18.86 2.59 27.52
N PRO A 197 -18.43 3.36 28.54
CA PRO A 197 -17.40 4.37 28.41
C PRO A 197 -16.00 3.78 28.44
N LEU A 198 -15.00 4.60 28.14
CA LEU A 198 -13.61 4.29 28.43
C LEU A 198 -13.33 4.42 29.94
N THR A 199 -12.33 3.66 30.40
CA THR A 199 -11.75 3.86 31.75
C THR A 199 -10.85 5.11 31.75
N THR A 200 -10.38 5.53 32.94
CA THR A 200 -9.37 6.59 33.05
C THR A 200 -8.11 6.26 32.23
N GLN A 201 -7.65 5.01 32.27
CA GLN A 201 -6.53 4.57 31.44
C GLN A 201 -6.88 4.61 29.95
N GLY A 202 -8.08 4.17 29.58
CA GLY A 202 -8.55 4.22 28.19
C GLY A 202 -8.63 5.66 27.64
N MET A 203 -8.94 6.64 28.46
CA MET A 203 -8.89 8.05 28.05
C MET A 203 -7.46 8.54 27.81
N ALA A 204 -6.51 8.12 28.66
CA ALA A 204 -5.09 8.40 28.44
C ALA A 204 -4.56 7.72 27.16
N ASP A 205 -4.94 6.47 26.90
CA ASP A 205 -4.60 5.76 25.68
C ASP A 205 -5.21 6.44 24.44
N ALA A 206 -6.42 6.99 24.53
CA ALA A 206 -7.06 7.74 23.45
C ALA A 206 -6.30 9.04 23.11
N ALA A 207 -5.72 9.70 24.11
CA ALA A 207 -4.85 10.85 23.90
C ALA A 207 -3.56 10.45 23.16
N GLU A 208 -3.01 9.27 23.46
CA GLU A 208 -1.86 8.73 22.73
C GLU A 208 -2.21 8.36 21.28
N VAL A 209 -3.39 7.80 21.03
CA VAL A 209 -3.90 7.59 19.64
C VAL A 209 -3.94 8.91 18.87
N ALA A 210 -4.45 9.98 19.47
CA ALA A 210 -4.48 11.30 18.84
C ALA A 210 -3.06 11.81 18.54
N ARG A 211 -2.12 11.65 19.48
CA ARG A 211 -0.71 12.03 19.31
C ARG A 211 -0.07 11.30 18.12
N VAL A 212 -0.30 9.99 18.00
CA VAL A 212 0.25 9.17 16.89
C VAL A 212 -0.35 9.55 15.55
N LEU A 213 -1.61 9.92 15.51
CA LEU A 213 -2.32 10.25 14.27
C LEU A 213 -2.17 11.72 13.85
N ARG A 214 -1.63 12.60 14.69
CA ARG A 214 -1.59 14.06 14.49
C ARG A 214 -1.02 14.48 13.14
N ASP A 215 0.10 13.90 12.74
CA ASP A 215 0.81 14.25 11.51
C ASP A 215 0.46 13.31 10.34
N VAL A 216 -0.49 12.41 10.55
CA VAL A 216 -0.96 11.50 9.50
C VAL A 216 -2.01 12.22 8.66
N PRO A 217 -1.90 12.27 7.32
CA PRO A 217 -2.92 12.86 6.48
C PRO A 217 -4.18 11.98 6.49
N ILE A 218 -5.21 12.42 7.21
CA ILE A 218 -6.49 11.73 7.34
C ILE A 218 -7.59 12.56 6.67
N ASP A 219 -8.36 11.93 5.78
CA ASP A 219 -9.47 12.57 5.07
C ASP A 219 -10.83 12.33 5.74
N ALA A 220 -10.98 11.24 6.51
CA ALA A 220 -12.23 10.90 7.16
C ALA A 220 -12.04 9.98 8.37
N PHE A 221 -12.90 10.16 9.37
CA PHE A 221 -12.99 9.26 10.53
C PHE A 221 -14.30 8.49 10.49
N TYR A 222 -14.20 7.17 10.66
CA TYR A 222 -15.33 6.25 10.77
C TYR A 222 -15.17 5.40 12.03
N CYS A 223 -16.27 5.12 12.71
CA CYS A 223 -16.27 4.17 13.83
C CYS A 223 -17.62 3.47 14.00
N SER A 224 -17.64 2.44 14.84
CA SER A 224 -18.91 1.90 15.35
C SER A 224 -19.64 2.95 16.20
N PRO A 225 -20.98 2.85 16.34
CA PRO A 225 -21.74 3.79 17.17
C PRO A 225 -21.57 3.56 18.68
N CYS A 226 -20.72 2.62 19.10
CA CYS A 226 -20.42 2.36 20.49
C CYS A 226 -19.61 3.52 21.11
N ARG A 227 -19.99 3.96 22.31
CA ARG A 227 -19.37 5.09 23.00
C ARG A 227 -17.87 4.95 23.12
N ARG A 228 -17.35 3.78 23.52
CA ARG A 228 -15.91 3.53 23.63
C ARG A 228 -15.14 3.76 22.33
N SER A 229 -15.77 3.46 21.18
CA SER A 229 -15.14 3.67 19.86
C SER A 229 -15.13 5.17 19.50
N LEU A 230 -16.22 5.88 19.78
CA LEU A 230 -16.31 7.33 19.61
C LEU A 230 -15.29 8.05 20.50
N ASP A 231 -15.25 7.72 21.79
CA ASP A 231 -14.35 8.34 22.77
C ASP A 231 -12.86 8.08 22.41
N THR A 232 -12.54 6.94 21.77
CA THR A 232 -11.17 6.60 21.36
C THR A 232 -10.61 7.52 20.28
N ILE A 233 -11.43 7.93 19.31
CA ILE A 233 -10.96 8.73 18.16
C ILE A 233 -11.39 10.19 18.22
N ALA A 234 -12.16 10.58 19.25
CA ALA A 234 -12.74 11.92 19.35
C ALA A 234 -11.69 13.04 19.33
N LEU A 235 -10.61 12.88 20.09
CA LEU A 235 -9.53 13.87 20.15
C LEU A 235 -8.77 13.96 18.82
N ALA A 236 -8.45 12.83 18.19
CA ALA A 236 -7.81 12.81 16.89
C ALA A 236 -8.67 13.49 15.82
N ALA A 237 -9.97 13.21 15.78
CA ALA A 237 -10.89 13.83 14.83
C ALA A 237 -11.01 15.36 15.07
N GLN A 238 -11.02 15.78 16.34
CA GLN A 238 -11.02 17.20 16.70
C GLN A 238 -9.74 17.92 16.25
N GLU A 239 -8.56 17.32 16.47
CA GLU A 239 -7.27 17.89 16.04
C GLU A 239 -7.17 18.01 14.50
N HIS A 240 -7.79 17.10 13.77
CA HIS A 240 -7.89 17.16 12.30
C HIS A 240 -9.01 18.06 11.78
N GLY A 241 -9.89 18.58 12.64
CA GLY A 241 -11.05 19.38 12.22
C GLY A 241 -12.10 18.59 11.42
N LEU A 242 -12.15 17.27 11.58
CA LEU A 242 -13.01 16.38 10.81
C LEU A 242 -14.14 15.79 11.66
N PRO A 243 -15.36 15.63 11.10
CA PRO A 243 -16.44 14.95 11.78
C PRO A 243 -16.21 13.44 11.85
N ILE A 244 -16.68 12.80 12.93
CA ILE A 244 -16.74 11.35 13.04
C ILE A 244 -18.05 10.86 12.40
N ARG A 245 -17.94 9.92 11.47
CA ARG A 245 -19.07 9.22 10.87
C ARG A 245 -19.23 7.84 11.53
N THR A 246 -20.45 7.52 11.95
CA THR A 246 -20.73 6.22 12.56
C THR A 246 -21.37 5.27 11.55
N ASP A 247 -20.97 3.98 11.61
CA ASP A 247 -21.55 2.92 10.80
C ASP A 247 -21.83 1.69 11.67
N GLU A 248 -23.07 1.22 11.71
CA GLU A 248 -23.50 0.04 12.45
C GLU A 248 -22.78 -1.23 11.99
N ARG A 249 -22.33 -1.28 10.76
CA ARG A 249 -21.57 -2.42 10.22
C ARG A 249 -20.20 -2.60 10.88
N LEU A 250 -19.66 -1.54 11.50
CA LEU A 250 -18.39 -1.57 12.24
C LEU A 250 -18.52 -1.97 13.71
N ARG A 251 -19.74 -2.28 14.18
CA ARG A 251 -19.95 -2.74 15.57
C ARG A 251 -19.23 -4.05 15.84
N GLU A 252 -18.93 -4.29 17.11
CA GLU A 252 -18.40 -5.57 17.56
C GLU A 252 -19.36 -6.73 17.25
N ARG A 253 -18.82 -7.93 17.07
CA ARG A 253 -19.61 -9.14 16.83
C ARG A 253 -20.54 -9.42 18.01
N GLN A 254 -21.80 -9.70 17.75
CA GLN A 254 -22.71 -10.19 18.78
C GLN A 254 -22.35 -11.62 19.18
N SER A 255 -22.10 -11.83 20.48
CA SER A 255 -21.68 -13.12 21.03
C SER A 255 -22.82 -14.12 21.22
N GLY A 256 -24.09 -13.67 21.13
CA GLY A 256 -25.28 -14.49 21.39
C GLY A 256 -25.68 -14.57 22.89
N ASP A 257 -26.64 -15.45 23.18
CA ASP A 257 -27.28 -15.55 24.51
C ASP A 257 -26.33 -15.96 25.64
N GLY A 258 -25.19 -16.59 25.30
CA GLY A 258 -24.13 -16.94 26.25
C GLY A 258 -23.33 -15.74 26.77
N GLY A 259 -23.49 -14.57 26.18
CA GLY A 259 -22.85 -13.31 26.58
C GLY A 259 -21.33 -13.43 26.77
N ASN A 260 -20.75 -12.52 27.56
CA ASN A 260 -19.32 -12.52 27.94
C ASN A 260 -18.91 -13.65 28.88
N ALA A 261 -19.79 -14.59 29.23
CA ALA A 261 -19.47 -15.73 30.09
C ALA A 261 -18.40 -16.66 29.46
N GLY A 262 -18.33 -16.70 28.13
CA GLY A 262 -17.34 -17.50 27.38
C GLY A 262 -15.89 -17.01 27.44
N PHE A 263 -15.64 -15.80 27.91
CA PHE A 263 -14.26 -15.25 28.03
C PHE A 263 -13.52 -15.76 29.29
N LYS A 264 -14.23 -16.34 30.27
CA LYS A 264 -13.61 -16.76 31.52
C LYS A 264 -13.01 -18.17 31.46
N ASP A 265 -13.22 -18.92 30.39
CA ASP A 265 -12.83 -20.33 30.32
C ASP A 265 -11.79 -20.49 29.17
N ALA A 266 -10.52 -20.26 29.49
CA ALA A 266 -9.39 -20.33 28.55
C ALA A 266 -9.17 -21.74 27.94
N GLY A 267 -9.93 -22.73 28.35
CA GLY A 267 -9.91 -24.11 27.82
C GLY A 267 -11.11 -24.47 26.95
N ASN A 268 -12.05 -23.55 26.76
CA ASN A 268 -13.36 -23.92 26.26
C ASN A 268 -13.46 -23.98 24.73
N THR A 269 -14.03 -25.06 24.29
CA THR A 269 -14.38 -25.50 22.93
C THR A 269 -15.02 -24.43 22.04
N PRO A 270 -15.90 -23.50 22.50
CA PRO A 270 -16.57 -22.54 21.63
C PRO A 270 -15.65 -21.54 20.92
N LEU A 271 -14.64 -21.01 21.63
CA LEU A 271 -13.70 -20.04 21.02
C LEU A 271 -12.86 -20.67 19.91
N ARG A 272 -12.37 -21.90 20.16
CA ARG A 272 -11.57 -22.64 19.18
C ARG A 272 -12.41 -23.07 17.98
N GLN A 273 -13.64 -23.45 18.18
CA GLN A 273 -14.58 -23.84 17.13
C GLN A 273 -14.94 -22.69 16.22
N ARG A 274 -15.10 -21.45 16.74
CA ARG A 274 -15.36 -20.23 15.95
C ARG A 274 -14.27 -19.95 14.90
N TRP A 275 -13.00 -20.17 15.28
CA TRP A 275 -11.88 -19.96 14.36
C TRP A 275 -11.68 -21.09 13.36
N GLN A 276 -12.24 -22.26 13.64
CA GLN A 276 -12.22 -23.41 12.74
C GLN A 276 -13.41 -23.44 11.78
N ASP A 277 -14.55 -22.90 12.22
CA ASP A 277 -15.78 -22.84 11.45
C ASP A 277 -16.36 -21.42 11.46
N PHE A 278 -16.18 -20.70 10.37
CA PHE A 278 -16.68 -19.33 10.17
C PHE A 278 -18.20 -19.24 10.07
N SER A 279 -18.88 -20.37 9.88
CA SER A 279 -20.34 -20.46 9.84
C SER A 279 -20.98 -20.72 11.22
N TRP A 280 -20.16 -21.02 12.24
CA TRP A 280 -20.66 -21.32 13.58
C TRP A 280 -20.87 -20.06 14.43
N CYS A 281 -21.96 -20.02 15.20
CA CYS A 281 -22.19 -19.04 16.26
C CYS A 281 -23.04 -19.63 17.37
N GLU A 282 -23.02 -18.99 18.55
CA GLU A 282 -23.98 -19.28 19.62
C GLU A 282 -25.38 -18.80 19.24
N PRO A 283 -26.46 -19.40 19.81
CA PRO A 283 -27.83 -18.92 19.59
C PRO A 283 -27.96 -17.43 19.86
N GLY A 284 -28.63 -16.70 18.97
CA GLY A 284 -28.76 -15.23 19.02
C GLY A 284 -27.50 -14.45 18.68
N GLY A 285 -26.39 -15.11 18.32
CA GLY A 285 -25.14 -14.47 17.95
C GLY A 285 -24.94 -14.30 16.44
N GLU A 286 -23.84 -13.65 16.08
CA GLU A 286 -23.33 -13.55 14.70
C GLU A 286 -22.22 -14.56 14.47
N THR A 287 -22.18 -15.15 13.27
CA THR A 287 -21.03 -15.94 12.81
C THR A 287 -19.84 -15.01 12.46
N LEU A 288 -18.62 -15.56 12.44
CA LEU A 288 -17.46 -14.79 11.94
C LEU A 288 -17.63 -14.40 10.47
N GLY A 289 -18.24 -15.26 9.65
CA GLY A 289 -18.52 -14.94 8.24
C GLY A 289 -19.49 -13.78 8.07
N GLN A 290 -20.55 -13.70 8.86
CA GLN A 290 -21.49 -12.57 8.85
C GLN A 290 -20.79 -11.27 9.28
N THR A 291 -20.00 -11.31 10.34
CA THR A 291 -19.23 -10.17 10.84
C THR A 291 -18.22 -9.68 9.78
N GLN A 292 -17.47 -10.61 9.18
CA GLN A 292 -16.52 -10.30 8.12
C GLN A 292 -17.21 -9.63 6.93
N LYS A 293 -18.34 -10.21 6.46
CA LYS A 293 -19.08 -9.67 5.32
C LYS A 293 -19.50 -8.22 5.55
N ARG A 294 -20.17 -7.92 6.69
CA ARG A 294 -20.65 -6.56 6.97
C ARG A 294 -19.52 -5.56 7.20
N ASN A 295 -18.39 -6.00 7.80
CA ASN A 295 -17.23 -5.12 8.00
C ASN A 295 -16.56 -4.77 6.67
N VAL A 296 -16.41 -5.75 5.77
CA VAL A 296 -15.86 -5.52 4.42
C VAL A 296 -16.77 -4.61 3.59
N GLU A 297 -18.10 -4.75 3.72
CA GLU A 297 -19.07 -3.88 3.06
C GLU A 297 -19.08 -2.43 3.62
N ALA A 298 -18.50 -2.21 4.80
CA ALA A 298 -18.38 -0.88 5.41
C ALA A 298 -17.11 -0.12 4.94
N LEU A 299 -16.11 -0.86 4.48
CA LEU A 299 -14.84 -0.32 3.95
C LEU A 299 -14.94 -0.02 2.46
#